data_0b6b62501e9bc895abb65676471b3a1c
#
_entry.id   0b6b62501e9bc895abb65676471b3a1c
#
_cell.length_a   1.000
_cell.length_b   1.000
_cell.length_c   1.000
_cell.angle_alpha   90.00
_cell.angle_beta   90.00
_cell.angle_gamma   90.00
#
_symmetry.space_group_name_H-M   'P 1'
#
loop_
_entity.id
_entity.type
_entity.pdbx_description
1 polymer ?
#
loop_
_entity_poly.entity_id
_entity_poly.type
_entity_poly.pdbx_seq_one_letter_code
_entity_poly.pdbx_strand_id
1 'polypeptide(L)'
;MGYGLDVSCGWRHVCDVAPMKKAFPVFFLLYALACLYTLYSYDMFASVLARMALCWCAGLLVMVALFFVGRHKKRYDIVDVGWGLSFIAIAVSGFFLQDGHRLRWDPQALATLLVMVWGGRLSWHIWQRFRRSGQEDMRYVELRKKWKGSVATNAFFRIFVVQSLLALLVSIPVIHINLETDVGWSPWIYAGLGLWLVGFACEVVADAQLKHFLMNPKNHGKLMTEGLWKYSRYPNYFGEITMWWAFALMAFGTPHGWVGLGGAAVIIYLIVYISGIPPKEARLKTREGWQQYVKNTRLLVPIPK
;
A
#
# COMPACT_ATOMS: atom_id res chain seq x y z
N MET A 1 -0.58 -26.17 35.58
CA MET A 1 0.67 -26.31 34.80
C MET A 1 0.69 -25.21 33.75
N GLY A 2 1.50 -24.18 34.00
CA GLY A 2 1.56 -23.00 33.14
C GLY A 2 2.51 -23.24 31.98
N TYR A 3 2.00 -23.16 30.78
CA TYR A 3 2.83 -23.07 29.58
C TYR A 3 3.17 -21.60 29.35
N GLY A 4 4.33 -21.17 29.83
CA GLY A 4 4.96 -19.93 29.44
C GLY A 4 5.39 -20.05 27.97
N LEU A 5 4.66 -19.38 27.07
CA LEU A 5 5.07 -19.23 25.67
C LEU A 5 6.25 -18.26 25.61
N ASP A 6 7.43 -18.80 25.37
CA ASP A 6 8.64 -18.02 25.10
C ASP A 6 8.48 -17.26 23.79
N VAL A 7 8.19 -15.97 23.89
CA VAL A 7 7.96 -15.06 22.76
C VAL A 7 9.27 -14.73 22.02
N SER A 8 10.43 -15.15 22.52
CA SER A 8 11.76 -14.77 22.00
C SER A 8 12.22 -15.57 20.77
N CYS A 9 11.62 -16.73 20.51
CA CYS A 9 12.07 -17.64 19.45
C CYS A 9 11.47 -17.40 18.04
N GLY A 10 10.41 -16.56 17.93
CA GLY A 10 9.66 -16.34 16.67
C GLY A 10 10.31 -15.37 15.67
N TRP A 11 11.34 -14.63 16.06
CA TRP A 11 11.87 -13.52 15.25
C TRP A 11 13.12 -13.85 14.42
N ARG A 12 13.74 -15.01 14.61
CA ARG A 12 15.06 -15.31 14.02
C ARG A 12 15.03 -15.68 12.52
N HIS A 13 13.89 -16.06 11.95
CA HIS A 13 13.79 -16.36 10.51
C HIS A 13 13.29 -15.20 9.65
N VAL A 14 13.03 -14.04 10.24
CA VAL A 14 12.87 -12.76 9.54
C VAL A 14 14.25 -12.09 9.32
N CYS A 15 15.33 -12.77 9.70
CA CYS A 15 16.68 -12.19 9.82
C CYS A 15 17.29 -11.65 8.53
N ASP A 16 16.83 -12.05 7.35
CA ASP A 16 17.34 -11.47 6.09
C ASP A 16 16.85 -10.03 5.83
N VAL A 17 15.85 -9.56 6.59
CA VAL A 17 15.26 -8.21 6.44
C VAL A 17 15.57 -7.29 7.63
N ALA A 18 16.18 -7.81 8.70
CA ALA A 18 16.49 -7.03 9.90
C ALA A 18 17.45 -5.83 9.66
N PRO A 19 18.52 -5.94 8.83
CA PRO A 19 19.37 -4.80 8.53
C PRO A 19 18.62 -3.69 7.78
N MET A 20 17.71 -4.04 6.87
CA MET A 20 16.89 -3.07 6.15
C MET A 20 15.98 -2.26 7.07
N LYS A 21 15.37 -2.90 8.09
CA LYS A 21 14.50 -2.20 9.05
C LYS A 21 15.21 -1.04 9.76
N LYS A 22 16.50 -1.19 10.08
CA LYS A 22 17.32 -0.13 10.72
C LYS A 22 17.72 0.96 9.72
N ALA A 23 17.85 0.64 8.44
CA ALA A 23 18.23 1.60 7.40
C ALA A 23 17.06 2.52 7.00
N PHE A 24 15.80 2.08 7.14
CA PHE A 24 14.63 2.88 6.75
C PHE A 24 14.53 4.24 7.45
N PRO A 25 14.71 4.39 8.78
CA PRO A 25 14.65 5.70 9.41
C PRO A 25 15.71 6.67 8.88
N VAL A 26 16.91 6.18 8.63
CA VAL A 26 18.00 6.99 8.05
C VAL A 26 17.66 7.41 6.62
N PHE A 27 17.17 6.47 5.81
CA PHE A 27 16.71 6.78 4.46
C PHE A 27 15.61 7.85 4.46
N PHE A 28 14.59 7.72 5.31
CA PHE A 28 13.50 8.70 5.38
C PHE A 28 13.98 10.06 5.87
N LEU A 29 14.93 10.12 6.80
CA LEU A 29 15.52 11.38 7.25
C LEU A 29 16.28 12.07 6.11
N LEU A 30 17.18 11.36 5.45
CA LEU A 30 17.96 11.92 4.32
C LEU A 30 17.05 12.32 3.16
N TYR A 31 16.04 11.50 2.86
CA TYR A 31 15.03 11.80 1.86
C TYR A 31 14.23 13.07 2.21
N ALA A 32 13.75 13.22 3.45
CA ALA A 32 13.02 14.40 3.90
C ALA A 32 13.90 15.66 3.81
N LEU A 33 15.17 15.58 4.23
CA LEU A 33 16.12 16.72 4.12
C LEU A 33 16.37 17.11 2.66
N ALA A 34 16.53 16.13 1.77
CA ALA A 34 16.70 16.39 0.35
C ALA A 34 15.45 17.02 -0.29
N CYS A 35 14.24 16.54 0.08
CA CYS A 35 12.98 17.15 -0.35
C CYS A 35 12.85 18.60 0.14
N LEU A 36 13.14 18.84 1.42
CA LEU A 36 13.09 20.20 2.00
C LEU A 36 14.08 21.15 1.31
N TYR A 37 15.30 20.68 1.04
CA TYR A 37 16.30 21.46 0.31
C TYR A 37 15.81 21.79 -1.11
N THR A 38 15.26 20.82 -1.83
CA THR A 38 14.71 21.02 -3.17
C THR A 38 13.57 22.04 -3.17
N LEU A 39 12.61 21.89 -2.24
CA LEU A 39 11.49 22.83 -2.11
C LEU A 39 11.95 24.25 -1.75
N TYR A 40 12.93 24.39 -0.85
CA TYR A 40 13.49 25.67 -0.45
C TYR A 40 14.20 26.38 -1.62
N SER A 41 14.95 25.64 -2.44
CA SER A 41 15.75 26.19 -3.55
C SER A 41 14.92 26.74 -4.70
N TYR A 42 13.61 26.41 -4.78
CA TYR A 42 12.77 26.78 -5.95
C TYR A 42 11.68 27.80 -5.65
N ASP A 43 11.67 28.45 -4.49
CA ASP A 43 10.64 29.45 -4.09
C ASP A 43 9.16 28.94 -4.23
N MET A 44 8.98 27.63 -4.48
CA MET A 44 7.68 27.01 -4.72
C MET A 44 7.11 26.32 -3.49
N PHE A 45 7.78 26.42 -2.34
CA PHE A 45 7.46 25.65 -1.14
C PHE A 45 5.98 25.75 -0.74
N ALA A 46 5.45 26.99 -0.66
CA ALA A 46 4.08 27.21 -0.23
C ALA A 46 3.04 26.65 -1.21
N SER A 47 3.27 26.80 -2.53
CA SER A 47 2.33 26.32 -3.56
C SER A 47 2.29 24.80 -3.63
N VAL A 48 3.43 24.12 -3.57
CA VAL A 48 3.51 22.63 -3.58
C VAL A 48 2.85 22.06 -2.32
N LEU A 49 3.14 22.62 -1.14
CA LEU A 49 2.50 22.19 0.11
C LEU A 49 0.98 22.39 0.09
N ALA A 50 0.50 23.52 -0.44
CA ALA A 50 -0.94 23.76 -0.56
C ALA A 50 -1.61 22.72 -1.46
N ARG A 51 -1.02 22.40 -2.62
CA ARG A 51 -1.55 21.37 -3.53
C ARG A 51 -1.50 19.98 -2.91
N MET A 52 -0.41 19.63 -2.22
CA MET A 52 -0.33 18.36 -1.47
C MET A 52 -1.39 18.28 -0.36
N ALA A 53 -1.64 19.40 0.35
CA ALA A 53 -2.70 19.46 1.36
C ALA A 53 -4.10 19.27 0.74
N LEU A 54 -4.36 19.85 -0.44
CA LEU A 54 -5.62 19.62 -1.17
C LEU A 54 -5.77 18.17 -1.62
N CYS A 55 -4.70 17.53 -2.14
CA CYS A 55 -4.70 16.12 -2.46
C CYS A 55 -4.99 15.27 -1.21
N TRP A 56 -4.35 15.60 -0.08
CA TRP A 56 -4.63 14.91 1.18
C TRP A 56 -6.07 15.10 1.63
N CYS A 57 -6.61 16.33 1.58
CA CYS A 57 -8.01 16.60 1.92
C CYS A 57 -8.97 15.73 1.10
N ALA A 58 -8.72 15.52 -0.19
CA ALA A 58 -9.53 14.64 -1.02
C ALA A 58 -9.50 13.19 -0.52
N GLY A 59 -8.31 12.65 -0.22
CA GLY A 59 -8.18 11.30 0.36
C GLY A 59 -8.80 11.19 1.76
N LEU A 60 -8.63 12.24 2.59
CA LEU A 60 -9.23 12.31 3.92
C LEU A 60 -10.76 12.36 3.87
N LEU A 61 -11.35 13.09 2.93
CA LEU A 61 -12.82 13.12 2.75
C LEU A 61 -13.39 11.73 2.48
N VAL A 62 -12.73 10.90 1.68
CA VAL A 62 -13.10 9.49 1.49
C VAL A 62 -13.06 8.75 2.82
N MET A 63 -11.99 8.91 3.59
CA MET A 63 -11.84 8.25 4.90
C MET A 63 -12.87 8.73 5.91
N VAL A 64 -13.20 10.03 5.92
CA VAL A 64 -14.26 10.60 6.78
C VAL A 64 -15.63 10.00 6.42
N ALA A 65 -15.97 9.91 5.14
CA ALA A 65 -17.22 9.29 4.70
C ALA A 65 -17.31 7.83 5.18
N LEU A 66 -16.24 7.06 4.99
CA LEU A 66 -16.18 5.67 5.42
C LEU A 66 -16.14 5.50 6.95
N PHE A 67 -15.61 6.47 7.69
CA PHE A 67 -15.68 6.49 9.15
C PHE A 67 -17.14 6.55 9.62
N PHE A 68 -17.97 7.41 9.03
CA PHE A 68 -19.39 7.47 9.39
C PHE A 68 -20.13 6.19 9.03
N VAL A 69 -19.83 5.56 7.88
CA VAL A 69 -20.37 4.24 7.51
C VAL A 69 -19.93 3.18 8.51
N GLY A 70 -18.64 3.16 8.88
CA GLY A 70 -18.09 2.22 9.86
C GLY A 70 -18.68 2.40 11.25
N ARG A 71 -18.89 3.65 11.68
CA ARG A 71 -19.57 3.97 12.94
C ARG A 71 -21.01 3.47 12.96
N HIS A 72 -21.76 3.70 11.86
CA HIS A 72 -23.14 3.22 11.73
C HIS A 72 -23.22 1.68 11.76
N LYS A 73 -22.31 1.01 11.02
CA LYS A 73 -22.25 -0.45 10.97
C LYS A 73 -21.54 -1.09 12.18
N LYS A 74 -20.99 -0.29 13.11
CA LYS A 74 -20.14 -0.73 14.24
C LYS A 74 -18.94 -1.58 13.80
N ARG A 75 -18.38 -1.29 12.62
CA ARG A 75 -17.29 -2.02 11.97
C ARG A 75 -16.31 -1.06 11.33
N TYR A 76 -15.11 -0.93 11.90
CA TYR A 76 -14.08 -0.01 11.40
C TYR A 76 -13.16 -0.62 10.36
N ASP A 77 -13.22 -1.94 10.13
CA ASP A 77 -12.48 -2.62 9.05
C ASP A 77 -12.91 -2.19 7.62
N ILE A 78 -13.98 -1.40 7.49
CA ILE A 78 -14.35 -0.73 6.25
C ILE A 78 -13.28 0.24 5.75
N VAL A 79 -12.40 0.72 6.63
CA VAL A 79 -11.26 1.57 6.26
C VAL A 79 -10.36 0.91 5.19
N ASP A 80 -10.24 -0.42 5.22
CA ASP A 80 -9.46 -1.16 4.22
C ASP A 80 -10.05 -0.96 2.80
N VAL A 81 -11.38 -0.80 2.67
CA VAL A 81 -12.02 -0.44 1.39
C VAL A 81 -11.62 0.96 0.95
N GLY A 82 -11.49 1.88 1.92
CA GLY A 82 -11.08 3.26 1.69
C GLY A 82 -9.65 3.41 1.20
N TRP A 83 -8.81 2.39 1.39
CA TRP A 83 -7.42 2.44 0.99
C TRP A 83 -7.28 2.76 -0.50
N GLY A 84 -7.81 1.93 -1.39
CA GLY A 84 -7.79 2.17 -2.84
C GLY A 84 -8.55 3.42 -3.27
N LEU A 85 -9.71 3.72 -2.65
CA LEU A 85 -10.50 4.91 -2.97
C LEU A 85 -9.76 6.21 -2.62
N SER A 86 -8.99 6.23 -1.52
CA SER A 86 -8.18 7.40 -1.14
C SER A 86 -7.07 7.67 -2.15
N PHE A 87 -6.41 6.63 -2.66
CA PHE A 87 -5.41 6.79 -3.73
C PHE A 87 -6.04 7.37 -5.00
N ILE A 88 -7.23 6.92 -5.38
CA ILE A 88 -7.97 7.47 -6.53
C ILE A 88 -8.28 8.94 -6.30
N ALA A 89 -8.83 9.31 -5.13
CA ALA A 89 -9.17 10.69 -4.81
C ALA A 89 -7.92 11.60 -4.85
N ILE A 90 -6.80 11.15 -4.28
CA ILE A 90 -5.52 11.87 -4.30
C ILE A 90 -5.02 12.04 -5.74
N ALA A 91 -4.98 10.98 -6.54
CA ALA A 91 -4.47 11.04 -7.91
C ALA A 91 -5.33 11.95 -8.80
N VAL A 92 -6.65 11.84 -8.72
CA VAL A 92 -7.60 12.67 -9.46
C VAL A 92 -7.48 14.14 -9.04
N SER A 93 -7.36 14.43 -7.74
CA SER A 93 -7.16 15.80 -7.26
C SER A 93 -5.84 16.37 -7.78
N GLY A 94 -4.74 15.62 -7.72
CA GLY A 94 -3.44 16.07 -8.26
C GLY A 94 -3.52 16.36 -9.77
N PHE A 95 -4.23 15.53 -10.52
CA PHE A 95 -4.42 15.72 -11.95
C PHE A 95 -5.17 17.03 -12.28
N PHE A 96 -6.20 17.39 -11.53
CA PHE A 96 -6.94 18.65 -11.73
C PHE A 96 -6.28 19.88 -11.12
N LEU A 97 -5.30 19.72 -10.23
CA LEU A 97 -4.54 20.83 -9.62
C LEU A 97 -3.30 21.26 -10.45
N GLN A 98 -3.07 20.64 -11.59
CA GLN A 98 -2.00 21.00 -12.51
C GLN A 98 -2.20 22.41 -13.08
N ASP A 99 -1.13 23.21 -13.16
CA ASP A 99 -1.17 24.51 -13.80
C ASP A 99 -1.39 24.38 -15.32
N GLY A 100 -2.33 25.15 -15.86
CA GLY A 100 -2.69 25.08 -17.29
C GLY A 100 -3.36 23.79 -17.70
N HIS A 101 -4.01 23.10 -16.75
CA HIS A 101 -4.67 21.82 -16.96
C HIS A 101 -5.53 21.81 -18.24
N ARG A 102 -5.33 20.78 -19.06
CA ARG A 102 -6.15 20.49 -20.23
C ARG A 102 -6.47 18.99 -20.22
N LEU A 103 -7.73 18.66 -20.47
CA LEU A 103 -8.14 17.26 -20.65
C LEU A 103 -7.53 16.73 -21.97
N ARG A 104 -6.36 16.13 -21.87
CA ARG A 104 -5.67 15.47 -22.99
C ARG A 104 -5.09 14.14 -22.52
N TRP A 105 -4.79 13.28 -23.46
CA TRP A 105 -4.10 12.02 -23.19
C TRP A 105 -2.59 12.29 -23.09
N ASP A 106 -2.09 12.34 -21.85
CA ASP A 106 -0.69 12.61 -21.49
C ASP A 106 -0.23 11.66 -20.37
N PRO A 107 1.05 11.68 -19.99
CA PRO A 107 1.55 10.82 -18.91
C PRO A 107 0.85 11.03 -17.56
N GLN A 108 0.36 12.21 -17.25
CA GLN A 108 -0.41 12.51 -16.03
C GLN A 108 -1.76 11.77 -16.05
N ALA A 109 -2.48 11.85 -17.18
CA ALA A 109 -3.71 11.11 -17.39
C ALA A 109 -3.48 9.61 -17.31
N LEU A 110 -2.38 9.09 -17.90
CA LEU A 110 -2.00 7.69 -17.79
C LEU A 110 -1.75 7.29 -16.33
N ALA A 111 -0.90 8.02 -15.60
CA ALA A 111 -0.59 7.69 -14.20
C ALA A 111 -1.87 7.68 -13.35
N THR A 112 -2.73 8.68 -13.51
CA THR A 112 -4.01 8.75 -12.80
C THR A 112 -4.93 7.57 -13.16
N LEU A 113 -5.04 7.21 -14.44
CA LEU A 113 -5.83 6.05 -14.88
C LEU A 113 -5.31 4.74 -14.28
N LEU A 114 -4.00 4.54 -14.24
CA LEU A 114 -3.40 3.35 -13.64
C LEU A 114 -3.72 3.24 -12.14
N VAL A 115 -3.70 4.35 -11.40
CA VAL A 115 -4.15 4.38 -10.00
C VAL A 115 -5.64 4.06 -9.88
N MET A 116 -6.48 4.59 -10.78
CA MET A 116 -7.93 4.32 -10.76
C MET A 116 -8.22 2.83 -11.02
N VAL A 117 -7.53 2.21 -11.98
CA VAL A 117 -7.69 0.78 -12.30
C VAL A 117 -7.27 -0.08 -11.11
N TRP A 118 -6.08 0.15 -10.55
CA TRP A 118 -5.58 -0.61 -9.41
C TRP A 118 -6.41 -0.37 -8.15
N GLY A 119 -6.62 0.89 -7.78
CA GLY A 119 -7.34 1.26 -6.56
C GLY A 119 -8.81 0.84 -6.59
N GLY A 120 -9.46 0.94 -7.76
CA GLY A 120 -10.83 0.48 -7.97
C GLY A 120 -10.94 -1.04 -7.79
N ARG A 121 -10.03 -1.81 -8.42
CA ARG A 121 -9.95 -3.27 -8.25
C ARG A 121 -9.72 -3.65 -6.77
N LEU A 122 -8.76 -3.01 -6.12
CA LEU A 122 -8.42 -3.28 -4.73
C LEU A 122 -9.62 -3.02 -3.80
N SER A 123 -10.24 -1.84 -3.92
CA SER A 123 -11.40 -1.48 -3.12
C SER A 123 -12.57 -2.42 -3.35
N TRP A 124 -12.82 -2.82 -4.61
CA TRP A 124 -13.85 -3.80 -4.94
C TRP A 124 -13.59 -5.18 -4.34
N HIS A 125 -12.34 -5.66 -4.42
CA HIS A 125 -11.93 -6.94 -3.83
C HIS A 125 -12.14 -6.94 -2.31
N ILE A 126 -11.70 -5.88 -1.63
CA ILE A 126 -11.86 -5.73 -0.17
C ILE A 126 -13.33 -5.57 0.20
N TRP A 127 -14.10 -4.80 -0.57
CA TRP A 127 -15.55 -4.63 -0.36
C TRP A 127 -16.30 -5.97 -0.44
N GLN A 128 -15.99 -6.81 -1.41
CA GLN A 128 -16.58 -8.15 -1.50
C GLN A 128 -16.28 -8.98 -0.24
N ARG A 129 -15.05 -8.93 0.26
CA ARG A 129 -14.66 -9.62 1.50
C ARG A 129 -15.40 -9.05 2.71
N PHE A 130 -15.45 -7.73 2.84
CA PHE A 130 -16.17 -7.02 3.90
C PHE A 130 -17.64 -7.41 3.96
N ARG A 131 -18.30 -7.49 2.81
CA ARG A 131 -19.73 -7.89 2.73
C ARG A 131 -19.95 -9.35 3.13
N ARG A 132 -19.05 -10.25 2.78
CA ARG A 132 -19.19 -11.69 3.05
C ARG A 132 -18.85 -12.06 4.49
N SER A 133 -17.92 -11.36 5.15
CA SER A 133 -17.41 -11.74 6.47
C SER A 133 -18.48 -11.66 7.57
N GLY A 134 -19.49 -10.82 7.43
CA GLY A 134 -20.50 -10.58 8.48
C GLY A 134 -19.96 -10.00 9.79
N GLN A 135 -18.68 -10.18 10.07
CA GLN A 135 -17.97 -9.79 11.29
C GLN A 135 -16.78 -8.88 10.97
N GLU A 136 -16.42 -8.03 11.92
CA GLU A 136 -15.25 -7.16 11.81
C GLU A 136 -13.95 -7.96 11.84
N ASP A 137 -12.95 -7.51 11.07
CA ASP A 137 -11.61 -8.13 11.09
C ASP A 137 -10.99 -8.04 12.49
N MET A 138 -10.51 -9.18 12.99
CA MET A 138 -9.96 -9.32 14.35
C MET A 138 -8.82 -8.35 14.65
N ARG A 139 -8.08 -7.88 13.65
CA ARG A 139 -7.04 -6.86 13.81
C ARG A 139 -7.59 -5.58 14.44
N TYR A 140 -8.76 -5.13 13.99
CA TYR A 140 -9.42 -3.92 14.52
C TYR A 140 -10.06 -4.16 15.87
N VAL A 141 -10.60 -5.36 16.10
CA VAL A 141 -11.14 -5.76 17.40
C VAL A 141 -10.04 -5.75 18.46
N GLU A 142 -8.88 -6.37 18.19
CA GLU A 142 -7.74 -6.40 19.13
C GLU A 142 -7.12 -5.02 19.33
N LEU A 143 -7.06 -4.19 18.29
CA LEU A 143 -6.56 -2.83 18.37
C LEU A 143 -7.43 -1.99 19.34
N ARG A 144 -8.75 -2.12 19.26
CA ARG A 144 -9.69 -1.38 20.14
C ARG A 144 -9.58 -1.75 21.62
N LYS A 145 -9.27 -3.00 21.95
CA LYS A 145 -9.08 -3.43 23.34
C LYS A 145 -7.99 -2.65 24.08
N LYS A 146 -7.04 -2.08 23.35
CA LYS A 146 -5.91 -1.31 23.89
C LYS A 146 -6.23 0.18 24.08
N TRP A 147 -7.41 0.66 23.66
CA TRP A 147 -7.74 2.09 23.71
C TRP A 147 -8.40 2.48 25.01
N LYS A 148 -8.04 3.67 25.50
CA LYS A 148 -8.72 4.35 26.61
C LYS A 148 -9.63 5.43 26.01
N GLY A 149 -10.79 5.66 26.65
CA GLY A 149 -11.75 6.70 26.23
C GLY A 149 -12.64 6.30 25.05
N SER A 150 -13.09 7.27 24.27
CA SER A 150 -14.04 7.07 23.18
C SER A 150 -13.45 6.21 22.05
N VAL A 151 -14.10 5.08 21.77
CA VAL A 151 -13.72 4.18 20.66
C VAL A 151 -13.83 4.90 19.31
N ALA A 152 -14.88 5.71 19.11
CA ALA A 152 -15.09 6.43 17.86
C ALA A 152 -13.97 7.45 17.60
N THR A 153 -13.61 8.24 18.61
CA THR A 153 -12.52 9.23 18.52
C THR A 153 -11.18 8.56 18.23
N ASN A 154 -10.86 7.47 18.96
CA ASN A 154 -9.64 6.73 18.72
C ASN A 154 -9.62 6.09 17.31
N ALA A 155 -10.74 5.53 16.84
CA ALA A 155 -10.83 4.96 15.50
C ALA A 155 -10.60 6.05 14.44
N PHE A 156 -11.26 7.21 14.58
CA PHE A 156 -11.12 8.32 13.65
C PHE A 156 -9.65 8.72 13.48
N PHE A 157 -8.98 9.08 14.56
CA PHE A 157 -7.60 9.58 14.48
C PHE A 157 -6.57 8.49 14.22
N ARG A 158 -6.67 7.34 14.90
CA ARG A 158 -5.62 6.29 14.85
C ARG A 158 -5.77 5.32 13.68
N ILE A 159 -6.95 5.28 13.04
CA ILE A 159 -7.18 4.44 11.87
C ILE A 159 -7.38 5.32 10.64
N PHE A 160 -8.48 6.09 10.55
CA PHE A 160 -8.87 6.74 9.32
C PHE A 160 -7.95 7.90 8.93
N VAL A 161 -7.59 8.80 9.88
CA VAL A 161 -6.64 9.89 9.61
C VAL A 161 -5.25 9.34 9.30
N VAL A 162 -4.75 8.38 10.09
CA VAL A 162 -3.45 7.75 9.82
C VAL A 162 -3.41 7.09 8.44
N GLN A 163 -4.46 6.36 8.05
CA GLN A 163 -4.54 5.73 6.74
C GLN A 163 -4.56 6.76 5.60
N SER A 164 -5.24 7.90 5.77
CA SER A 164 -5.24 8.97 4.76
C SER A 164 -3.85 9.59 4.59
N LEU A 165 -3.11 9.79 5.68
CA LEU A 165 -1.73 10.29 5.63
C LEU A 165 -0.78 9.28 4.98
N LEU A 166 -0.92 8.01 5.29
CA LEU A 166 -0.12 6.96 4.64
C LEU A 166 -0.43 6.86 3.14
N ALA A 167 -1.70 7.01 2.74
CA ALA A 167 -2.08 7.05 1.34
C ALA A 167 -1.45 8.25 0.62
N LEU A 168 -1.43 9.45 1.25
CA LEU A 168 -0.73 10.61 0.71
C LEU A 168 0.76 10.33 0.49
N LEU A 169 1.44 9.79 1.51
CA LEU A 169 2.89 9.52 1.44
C LEU A 169 3.24 8.50 0.35
N VAL A 170 2.44 7.44 0.20
CA VAL A 170 2.64 6.46 -0.88
C VAL A 170 2.33 7.07 -2.24
N SER A 171 1.38 8.02 -2.34
CA SER A 171 1.00 8.70 -3.59
C SER A 171 2.02 9.73 -4.09
N ILE A 172 3.09 10.02 -3.36
CA ILE A 172 4.09 11.05 -3.75
C ILE A 172 4.53 10.91 -5.22
N PRO A 173 4.89 9.75 -5.78
CA PRO A 173 5.30 9.67 -7.18
C PRO A 173 4.20 10.09 -8.15
N VAL A 174 2.95 9.73 -7.88
CA VAL A 174 1.81 10.09 -8.74
C VAL A 174 1.47 11.57 -8.60
N ILE A 175 1.50 12.12 -7.37
CA ILE A 175 1.29 13.55 -7.13
C ILE A 175 2.37 14.35 -7.86
N HIS A 176 3.63 13.93 -7.76
CA HIS A 176 4.74 14.59 -8.43
C HIS A 176 4.54 14.63 -9.96
N ILE A 177 4.23 13.48 -10.60
CA ILE A 177 3.92 13.42 -12.03
C ILE A 177 2.77 14.35 -12.38
N ASN A 178 1.70 14.36 -11.58
CA ASN A 178 0.49 15.12 -11.87
C ASN A 178 0.65 16.65 -11.68
N LEU A 179 1.52 17.09 -10.78
CA LEU A 179 1.74 18.52 -10.53
C LEU A 179 2.81 19.14 -11.44
N GLU A 180 3.64 18.32 -12.10
CA GLU A 180 4.62 18.81 -13.06
C GLU A 180 3.94 19.30 -14.34
N THR A 181 4.48 20.43 -14.87
CA THR A 181 4.06 20.95 -16.17
C THR A 181 4.86 20.26 -17.28
N ASP A 182 4.23 20.10 -18.44
CA ASP A 182 4.89 19.62 -19.67
C ASP A 182 5.58 18.25 -19.56
N VAL A 183 4.98 17.30 -18.82
CA VAL A 183 5.45 15.92 -18.79
C VAL A 183 5.25 15.27 -20.15
N GLY A 184 6.36 15.07 -20.86
CA GLY A 184 6.37 14.41 -22.17
C GLY A 184 6.41 12.88 -22.06
N TRP A 185 6.03 12.22 -23.15
CA TRP A 185 6.24 10.79 -23.31
C TRP A 185 7.74 10.50 -23.41
N SER A 186 8.28 9.74 -22.47
CA SER A 186 9.70 9.44 -22.34
C SER A 186 9.92 7.93 -22.17
N PRO A 187 11.15 7.42 -22.37
CA PRO A 187 11.48 6.02 -22.09
C PRO A 187 11.13 5.60 -20.66
N TRP A 188 11.21 6.50 -19.69
CA TRP A 188 10.86 6.27 -18.29
C TRP A 188 9.37 5.99 -18.10
N ILE A 189 8.51 6.71 -18.84
CA ILE A 189 7.06 6.50 -18.82
C ILE A 189 6.71 5.12 -19.39
N TYR A 190 7.30 4.74 -20.53
CA TYR A 190 7.05 3.43 -21.14
C TYR A 190 7.60 2.28 -20.30
N ALA A 191 8.82 2.43 -19.76
CA ALA A 191 9.41 1.43 -18.85
C ALA A 191 8.56 1.27 -17.58
N GLY A 192 8.12 2.37 -16.99
CA GLY A 192 7.21 2.37 -15.83
C GLY A 192 5.87 1.71 -16.16
N LEU A 193 5.27 2.00 -17.33
CA LEU A 193 4.04 1.33 -17.76
C LEU A 193 4.24 -0.19 -17.89
N GLY A 194 5.32 -0.63 -18.52
CA GLY A 194 5.66 -2.05 -18.63
C GLY A 194 5.80 -2.72 -17.26
N LEU A 195 6.53 -2.08 -16.34
CA LEU A 195 6.72 -2.56 -14.98
C LEU A 195 5.40 -2.60 -14.19
N TRP A 196 4.53 -1.58 -14.36
CA TRP A 196 3.22 -1.53 -13.75
C TRP A 196 2.33 -2.69 -14.22
N LEU A 197 2.31 -2.97 -15.53
CA LEU A 197 1.53 -4.08 -16.09
C LEU A 197 1.99 -5.43 -15.53
N VAL A 198 3.29 -5.65 -15.38
CA VAL A 198 3.85 -6.85 -14.75
C VAL A 198 3.40 -6.96 -13.29
N GLY A 199 3.51 -5.88 -12.51
CA GLY A 199 3.08 -5.84 -11.12
C GLY A 199 1.58 -6.11 -10.98
N PHE A 200 0.76 -5.46 -11.79
CA PHE A 200 -0.68 -5.63 -11.79
C PHE A 200 -1.11 -7.05 -12.17
N ALA A 201 -0.51 -7.62 -13.21
CA ALA A 201 -0.77 -9.01 -13.61
C ALA A 201 -0.39 -9.99 -12.49
N CYS A 202 0.77 -9.79 -11.85
CA CYS A 202 1.21 -10.61 -10.73
C CYS A 202 0.22 -10.55 -9.56
N GLU A 203 -0.25 -9.36 -9.16
CA GLU A 203 -1.23 -9.19 -8.09
C GLU A 203 -2.57 -9.83 -8.43
N VAL A 204 -3.09 -9.59 -9.65
CA VAL A 204 -4.38 -10.13 -10.10
C VAL A 204 -4.36 -11.66 -10.11
N VAL A 205 -3.30 -12.26 -10.68
CA VAL A 205 -3.16 -13.72 -10.76
C VAL A 205 -3.00 -14.33 -9.37
N ALA A 206 -2.17 -13.73 -8.51
CA ALA A 206 -1.97 -14.21 -7.15
C ALA A 206 -3.26 -14.20 -6.33
N ASP A 207 -4.03 -13.10 -6.39
CA ASP A 207 -5.30 -12.97 -5.69
C ASP A 207 -6.35 -13.96 -6.24
N ALA A 208 -6.39 -14.17 -7.56
CA ALA A 208 -7.28 -15.14 -8.18
C ALA A 208 -6.96 -16.57 -7.75
N GLN A 209 -5.67 -16.95 -7.75
CA GLN A 209 -5.21 -18.25 -7.27
C GLN A 209 -5.58 -18.47 -5.81
N LEU A 210 -5.32 -17.50 -4.94
CA LEU A 210 -5.66 -17.59 -3.52
C LEU A 210 -7.18 -17.68 -3.31
N LYS A 211 -7.97 -16.88 -4.03
CA LYS A 211 -9.42 -16.94 -3.97
C LYS A 211 -9.95 -18.32 -4.36
N HIS A 212 -9.47 -18.86 -5.49
CA HIS A 212 -9.87 -20.22 -5.95
C HIS A 212 -9.52 -21.29 -4.92
N PHE A 213 -8.31 -21.25 -4.35
CA PHE A 213 -7.87 -22.17 -3.31
C PHE A 213 -8.78 -22.12 -2.08
N LEU A 214 -9.13 -20.91 -1.60
CA LEU A 214 -9.97 -20.75 -0.42
C LEU A 214 -11.45 -21.09 -0.63
N MET A 215 -11.92 -21.11 -1.88
CA MET A 215 -13.29 -21.53 -2.22
C MET A 215 -13.49 -23.03 -2.07
N ASN A 216 -12.44 -23.84 -2.09
CA ASN A 216 -12.52 -25.28 -1.89
C ASN A 216 -12.54 -25.61 -0.38
N PRO A 217 -13.63 -26.20 0.15
CA PRO A 217 -13.72 -26.54 1.57
C PRO A 217 -12.61 -27.50 2.06
N LYS A 218 -12.08 -28.35 1.17
CA LYS A 218 -10.98 -29.29 1.47
C LYS A 218 -9.66 -28.57 1.80
N ASN A 219 -9.55 -27.29 1.49
CA ASN A 219 -8.37 -26.48 1.72
C ASN A 219 -8.46 -25.64 3.02
N HIS A 220 -9.54 -25.77 3.77
CA HIS A 220 -9.68 -25.08 5.05
C HIS A 220 -8.51 -25.46 5.98
N GLY A 221 -7.85 -24.43 6.53
CA GLY A 221 -6.68 -24.61 7.41
C GLY A 221 -5.36 -24.89 6.70
N LYS A 222 -5.35 -25.22 5.40
CA LYS A 222 -4.12 -25.50 4.64
C LYS A 222 -3.41 -24.23 4.19
N LEU A 223 -2.12 -24.37 3.87
CA LEU A 223 -1.31 -23.30 3.24
C LEU A 223 -1.53 -23.35 1.72
N MET A 224 -1.64 -22.16 1.11
CA MET A 224 -1.57 -22.01 -0.34
C MET A 224 -0.10 -22.09 -0.78
N THR A 225 0.26 -23.12 -1.54
CA THR A 225 1.65 -23.41 -1.97
C THR A 225 1.77 -23.71 -3.46
N GLU A 226 0.74 -23.37 -4.24
CA GLU A 226 0.66 -23.65 -5.68
C GLU A 226 0.76 -22.38 -6.52
N GLY A 227 1.00 -22.49 -7.81
CA GLY A 227 1.11 -21.38 -8.73
C GLY A 227 2.20 -20.38 -8.31
N LEU A 228 1.90 -19.08 -8.29
CA LEU A 228 2.83 -18.04 -7.84
C LEU A 228 3.22 -18.21 -6.37
N TRP A 229 2.34 -18.76 -5.54
CA TRP A 229 2.57 -19.01 -4.11
C TRP A 229 3.59 -20.12 -3.84
N LYS A 230 3.95 -20.91 -4.85
CA LYS A 230 5.08 -21.85 -4.77
C LYS A 230 6.43 -21.12 -4.69
N TYR A 231 6.54 -19.98 -5.36
CA TYR A 231 7.79 -19.23 -5.50
C TYR A 231 7.88 -18.04 -4.56
N SER A 232 6.76 -17.44 -4.21
CA SER A 232 6.65 -16.33 -3.26
C SER A 232 5.56 -16.60 -2.23
N ARG A 233 5.83 -16.25 -0.96
CA ARG A 233 4.81 -16.33 0.10
C ARG A 233 3.76 -15.24 0.00
N TYR A 234 4.09 -14.13 -0.68
CA TYR A 234 3.22 -12.95 -0.87
C TYR A 234 3.37 -12.37 -2.27
N PRO A 235 3.02 -13.13 -3.33
CA PRO A 235 3.19 -12.68 -4.71
C PRO A 235 2.27 -11.50 -5.04
N ASN A 236 1.11 -11.37 -4.40
CA ASN A 236 0.24 -10.21 -4.53
C ASN A 236 0.88 -8.93 -3.96
N TYR A 237 1.57 -9.01 -2.83
CA TYR A 237 2.33 -7.88 -2.29
C TYR A 237 3.55 -7.52 -3.14
N PHE A 238 4.19 -8.51 -3.76
CA PHE A 238 5.22 -8.22 -4.75
C PHE A 238 4.64 -7.41 -5.91
N GLY A 239 3.45 -7.77 -6.40
CA GLY A 239 2.75 -7.03 -7.46
C GLY A 239 2.47 -5.59 -7.04
N GLU A 240 1.90 -5.37 -5.85
CA GLU A 240 1.58 -4.04 -5.30
C GLU A 240 2.85 -3.18 -5.17
N ILE A 241 3.92 -3.70 -4.58
CA ILE A 241 5.21 -3.01 -4.47
C ILE A 241 5.74 -2.64 -5.87
N THR A 242 5.70 -3.58 -6.81
CA THR A 242 6.19 -3.37 -8.18
C THR A 242 5.44 -2.25 -8.89
N MET A 243 4.13 -2.13 -8.72
CA MET A 243 3.34 -1.04 -9.30
C MET A 243 3.71 0.33 -8.71
N TRP A 244 3.96 0.43 -7.42
CA TRP A 244 4.38 1.70 -6.81
C TRP A 244 5.82 2.08 -7.19
N TRP A 245 6.71 1.11 -7.39
CA TRP A 245 8.02 1.35 -7.99
C TRP A 245 7.92 1.77 -9.46
N ALA A 246 6.93 1.26 -10.19
CA ALA A 246 6.65 1.69 -11.55
C ALA A 246 6.27 3.18 -11.63
N PHE A 247 5.45 3.69 -10.70
CA PHE A 247 5.17 5.12 -10.62
C PHE A 247 6.42 5.95 -10.26
N ALA A 248 7.27 5.46 -9.34
CA ALA A 248 8.55 6.12 -9.06
C ALA A 248 9.46 6.14 -10.31
N LEU A 249 9.48 5.06 -11.09
CA LEU A 249 10.23 4.99 -12.35
C LEU A 249 9.68 5.98 -13.39
N MET A 250 8.35 6.10 -13.53
CA MET A 250 7.73 7.11 -14.39
C MET A 250 8.12 8.53 -13.97
N ALA A 251 8.17 8.80 -12.65
CA ALA A 251 8.56 10.10 -12.11
C ALA A 251 9.97 10.51 -12.53
N PHE A 252 10.92 9.58 -12.74
CA PHE A 252 12.27 9.90 -13.24
C PHE A 252 12.26 10.54 -14.64
N GLY A 253 11.17 10.47 -15.38
CA GLY A 253 10.97 11.20 -16.63
C GLY A 253 10.67 12.68 -16.45
N THR A 254 10.62 13.18 -15.22
CA THR A 254 10.30 14.57 -14.88
C THR A 254 11.43 15.20 -14.07
N PRO A 255 11.52 16.55 -14.02
CA PRO A 255 12.45 17.25 -13.13
C PRO A 255 12.26 16.79 -11.68
N HIS A 256 13.34 16.58 -10.95
CA HIS A 256 13.33 16.12 -9.55
C HIS A 256 12.55 14.82 -9.30
N GLY A 257 12.33 13.98 -10.33
CA GLY A 257 11.55 12.74 -10.24
C GLY A 257 12.01 11.72 -9.20
N TRP A 258 13.25 11.84 -8.68
CA TRP A 258 13.76 11.07 -7.55
C TRP A 258 12.90 11.20 -6.28
N VAL A 259 12.12 12.28 -6.17
CA VAL A 259 11.13 12.50 -5.09
C VAL A 259 10.11 11.35 -5.05
N GLY A 260 9.82 10.72 -6.17
CA GLY A 260 8.94 9.56 -6.24
C GLY A 260 9.42 8.34 -5.46
N LEU A 261 10.73 8.20 -5.22
CA LEU A 261 11.30 7.07 -4.45
C LEU A 261 10.75 6.99 -3.03
N GLY A 262 10.37 8.13 -2.43
CA GLY A 262 9.83 8.16 -1.08
C GLY A 262 8.55 7.36 -0.95
N GLY A 263 7.58 7.56 -1.86
CA GLY A 263 6.33 6.82 -1.84
C GLY A 263 6.54 5.31 -2.04
N ALA A 264 7.42 4.94 -2.99
CA ALA A 264 7.78 3.54 -3.23
C ALA A 264 8.47 2.89 -2.02
N ALA A 265 9.30 3.64 -1.28
CA ALA A 265 9.91 3.14 -0.05
C ALA A 265 8.91 3.01 1.11
N VAL A 266 7.95 3.95 1.22
CA VAL A 266 6.88 3.89 2.24
C VAL A 266 6.05 2.62 2.07
N ILE A 267 5.61 2.29 0.84
CA ILE A 267 4.77 1.09 0.63
C ILE A 267 5.53 -0.21 0.97
N ILE A 268 6.83 -0.30 0.63
CA ILE A 268 7.65 -1.44 1.04
C ILE A 268 7.68 -1.54 2.56
N TYR A 269 7.96 -0.43 3.25
CA TYR A 269 8.05 -0.40 4.70
C TYR A 269 6.73 -0.85 5.36
N LEU A 270 5.59 -0.34 4.87
CA LEU A 270 4.28 -0.71 5.38
C LEU A 270 3.98 -2.20 5.16
N ILE A 271 4.21 -2.71 3.95
CA ILE A 271 3.90 -4.10 3.61
C ILE A 271 4.83 -5.06 4.36
N VAL A 272 6.13 -4.79 4.37
CA VAL A 272 7.12 -5.74 4.90
C VAL A 272 7.19 -5.71 6.43
N TYR A 273 7.05 -4.53 7.04
CA TYR A 273 7.36 -4.38 8.46
C TYR A 273 6.17 -4.03 9.36
N ILE A 274 5.07 -3.50 8.81
CA ILE A 274 3.97 -2.96 9.63
C ILE A 274 2.67 -3.74 9.44
N SER A 275 2.00 -3.55 8.33
CA SER A 275 0.59 -3.92 8.17
C SER A 275 0.35 -5.09 7.21
N GLY A 276 1.27 -5.39 6.32
CA GLY A 276 1.10 -6.41 5.30
C GLY A 276 1.49 -7.81 5.77
N ILE A 277 2.77 -8.10 5.80
CA ILE A 277 3.33 -9.43 6.05
C ILE A 277 3.26 -9.83 7.53
N PRO A 278 3.67 -9.00 8.52
CA PRO A 278 3.76 -9.44 9.91
C PRO A 278 2.46 -10.01 10.49
N PRO A 279 1.30 -9.37 10.34
CA PRO A 279 0.05 -9.93 10.88
C PRO A 279 -0.40 -11.20 10.16
N LYS A 280 -0.05 -11.37 8.87
CA LYS A 280 -0.35 -12.60 8.13
C LYS A 280 0.55 -13.75 8.58
N GLU A 281 1.86 -13.53 8.73
CA GLU A 281 2.77 -14.56 9.21
C GLU A 281 2.45 -14.99 10.66
N ALA A 282 2.10 -14.05 11.54
CA ALA A 282 1.68 -14.35 12.90
C ALA A 282 0.50 -15.35 12.94
N ARG A 283 -0.41 -15.27 11.96
CA ARG A 283 -1.55 -16.18 11.84
C ARG A 283 -1.20 -17.50 11.12
N LEU A 284 -0.31 -17.44 10.13
CA LEU A 284 0.02 -18.61 9.32
C LEU A 284 1.04 -19.54 9.98
N LYS A 285 1.88 -19.05 10.89
CA LYS A 285 2.94 -19.81 11.57
C LYS A 285 2.42 -21.00 12.40
N THR A 286 1.14 -21.00 12.76
CA THR A 286 0.50 -22.10 13.49
C THR A 286 -0.01 -23.22 12.58
N ARG A 287 0.03 -23.05 11.25
CA ARG A 287 -0.43 -24.05 10.29
C ARG A 287 0.63 -25.11 10.04
N GLU A 288 0.16 -26.34 9.83
CA GLU A 288 1.02 -27.46 9.44
C GLU A 288 1.79 -27.14 8.16
N GLY A 289 3.07 -27.55 8.11
CA GLY A 289 3.95 -27.33 6.96
C GLY A 289 4.52 -25.91 6.83
N TRP A 290 4.18 -24.95 7.73
CA TRP A 290 4.65 -23.58 7.64
C TRP A 290 6.18 -23.46 7.59
N GLN A 291 6.90 -24.16 8.47
CA GLN A 291 8.37 -24.07 8.53
C GLN A 291 9.01 -24.55 7.23
N GLN A 292 8.51 -25.65 6.65
CA GLN A 292 8.98 -26.17 5.38
C GLN A 292 8.67 -25.20 4.23
N TYR A 293 7.47 -24.59 4.24
CA TYR A 293 7.07 -23.59 3.26
C TYR A 293 8.00 -22.37 3.31
N VAL A 294 8.31 -21.83 4.50
CA VAL A 294 9.25 -20.71 4.67
C VAL A 294 10.67 -21.09 4.19
N LYS A 295 11.10 -22.33 4.45
CA LYS A 295 12.42 -22.80 4.01
C LYS A 295 12.52 -22.85 2.48
N ASN A 296 11.46 -23.25 1.80
CA ASN A 296 11.49 -23.52 0.35
C ASN A 296 11.00 -22.36 -0.50
N THR A 297 10.37 -21.34 0.09
CA THR A 297 9.67 -20.28 -0.66
C THR A 297 10.19 -18.89 -0.24
N ARG A 298 10.51 -18.04 -1.22
CA ARG A 298 10.95 -16.67 -0.97
C ARG A 298 9.84 -15.83 -0.33
N LEU A 299 10.23 -14.73 0.30
CA LEU A 299 9.26 -13.84 0.96
C LEU A 299 8.39 -13.11 -0.05
N LEU A 300 9.00 -12.42 -1.02
CA LEU A 300 8.32 -11.53 -1.96
C LEU A 300 8.54 -11.93 -3.42
N VAL A 301 9.79 -11.97 -3.87
CA VAL A 301 10.10 -12.13 -5.30
C VAL A 301 9.70 -13.54 -5.78
N PRO A 302 8.82 -13.67 -6.79
CA PRO A 302 8.30 -14.96 -7.24
C PRO A 302 9.25 -15.69 -8.22
N ILE A 303 10.45 -15.98 -7.74
CA ILE A 303 11.46 -16.78 -8.47
C ILE A 303 11.85 -18.02 -7.64
N PRO A 304 12.28 -19.11 -8.25
CA PRO A 304 12.76 -20.31 -7.55
C PRO A 304 13.81 -19.96 -6.49
N LYS A 305 13.74 -20.67 -5.35
CA LYS A 305 14.70 -20.51 -4.26
C LYS A 305 15.84 -21.49 -4.43
#